data_7ccf53496e1873976c1a2bddfda4eba1
#
_entry.id   7ccf53496e1873976c1a2bddfda4eba1
#
_cell.length_a   1.000
_cell.length_b   1.000
_cell.length_c   1.000
_cell.angle_alpha   90.00
_cell.angle_beta   90.00
_cell.angle_gamma   90.00
#
_symmetry.space_group_name_H-M   'P 1'
#
loop_
_entity.id
_entity.type
_entity.pdbx_description
1 polymer ?
#
loop_
_entity_poly.entity_id
_entity_poly.type
_entity_poly.pdbx_seq_one_letter_code
_entity_poly.pdbx_strand_id
1 'polypeptide(L)'
;MTIGVALFGATGSIGESTLSVIEAYPERFHLEVVSAHSSVDKLVGIIERFRPKHVILSDQSEATAMIEKMPGSFNGSLAFGESALTEAASASEVDVVMAAIVGGAGLVSTYAAVAAGKRVCVANKE
;
A
#
# COMPACT_ATOMS: atom_id res chain seq x y z
N MET A 1 9.80 -17.70 6.24
CA MET A 1 9.80 -16.25 5.92
C MET A 1 8.72 -15.93 4.91
N THR A 2 8.08 -14.82 5.07
CA THR A 2 7.05 -14.37 4.14
C THR A 2 7.58 -13.27 3.23
N ILE A 3 6.94 -13.12 2.08
CA ILE A 3 7.26 -12.09 1.11
C ILE A 3 6.51 -10.83 1.51
N GLY A 4 7.24 -9.73 1.72
CA GLY A 4 6.64 -8.45 2.07
C GLY A 4 6.10 -7.75 0.82
N VAL A 5 4.81 -7.49 0.81
CA VAL A 5 4.12 -6.86 -0.33
C VAL A 5 3.77 -5.42 0.01
N ALA A 6 4.11 -4.52 -0.89
CA ALA A 6 3.62 -3.15 -0.86
C ALA A 6 2.51 -3.05 -1.91
N LEU A 7 1.31 -2.73 -1.47
CA LEU A 7 0.15 -2.60 -2.35
C LEU A 7 -0.23 -1.13 -2.46
N PHE A 8 0.01 -0.56 -3.61
CA PHE A 8 -0.33 0.85 -3.89
C PHE A 8 -1.62 0.91 -4.68
N GLY A 9 -2.60 1.64 -4.16
CA GLY A 9 -3.93 1.71 -4.76
C GLY A 9 -4.82 0.56 -4.31
N ALA A 10 -4.89 0.33 -3.02
CA ALA A 10 -5.51 -0.87 -2.44
C ALA A 10 -7.03 -0.94 -2.57
N THR A 11 -7.71 0.18 -2.80
CA THR A 11 -9.16 0.24 -2.73
C THR A 11 -9.87 -0.01 -4.06
N GLY A 12 -9.11 -0.20 -5.15
CA GLY A 12 -9.68 -0.56 -6.44
C GLY A 12 -9.78 -2.08 -6.61
N SER A 13 -10.26 -2.52 -7.77
CA SER A 13 -10.49 -3.94 -8.04
C SER A 13 -9.21 -4.77 -8.01
N ILE A 14 -8.10 -4.23 -8.53
CA ILE A 14 -6.82 -4.93 -8.51
C ILE A 14 -6.31 -5.04 -7.08
N GLY A 15 -6.50 -3.98 -6.28
CA GLY A 15 -6.16 -4.02 -4.86
C GLY A 15 -6.92 -5.11 -4.13
N GLU A 16 -8.21 -5.21 -4.37
CA GLU A 16 -9.04 -6.24 -3.75
C GLU A 16 -8.59 -7.64 -4.13
N SER A 17 -8.26 -7.85 -5.40
CA SER A 17 -7.76 -9.15 -5.87
C SER A 17 -6.43 -9.50 -5.21
N THR A 18 -5.53 -8.52 -5.09
CA THR A 18 -4.24 -8.72 -4.44
C THR A 18 -4.42 -9.09 -2.96
N LEU A 19 -5.30 -8.39 -2.26
CA LEU A 19 -5.58 -8.68 -0.86
C LEU A 19 -6.17 -10.08 -0.68
N SER A 20 -7.01 -10.51 -1.62
CA SER A 20 -7.56 -11.87 -1.59
C SER A 20 -6.47 -12.93 -1.67
N VAL A 21 -5.45 -12.69 -2.49
CA VAL A 21 -4.32 -13.62 -2.61
C VAL A 21 -3.51 -13.64 -1.31
N ILE A 22 -3.22 -12.48 -0.74
CA ILE A 22 -2.46 -12.40 0.52
C ILE A 22 -3.21 -13.13 1.63
N GLU A 23 -4.52 -12.95 1.70
CA GLU A 23 -5.35 -13.59 2.71
C GLU A 23 -5.40 -15.10 2.53
N ALA A 24 -5.42 -15.57 1.29
CA ALA A 24 -5.47 -17.01 0.99
C ALA A 24 -4.14 -17.72 1.29
N TYR A 25 -3.03 -16.99 1.25
CA TYR A 25 -1.69 -17.58 1.44
C TYR A 25 -0.90 -16.83 2.50
N PRO A 26 -1.40 -16.77 3.76
CA PRO A 26 -0.73 -15.98 4.81
C PRO A 26 0.64 -16.52 5.20
N GLU A 27 0.92 -17.77 4.88
CA GLU A 27 2.22 -18.37 5.14
C GLU A 27 3.27 -17.97 4.10
N ARG A 28 2.84 -17.37 2.98
CA ARG A 28 3.74 -16.94 1.91
C ARG A 28 3.87 -15.43 1.81
N PHE A 29 2.80 -14.69 2.09
CA PHE A 29 2.76 -13.26 1.87
C PHE A 29 2.27 -12.53 3.12
N HIS A 30 2.79 -11.33 3.31
CA HIS A 30 2.21 -10.41 4.29
C HIS A 30 2.14 -9.01 3.67
N LEU A 31 1.16 -8.24 4.09
CA LEU A 31 1.01 -6.87 3.63
C LEU A 31 1.88 -5.97 4.48
N GLU A 32 3.00 -5.51 3.91
CA GLU A 32 3.95 -4.66 4.61
C GLU A 32 3.54 -3.19 4.51
N VAL A 33 3.16 -2.76 3.30
CA VAL A 33 2.77 -1.39 3.01
C VAL A 33 1.46 -1.40 2.24
N VAL A 34 0.56 -0.50 2.60
CA VAL A 34 -0.70 -0.34 1.87
C VAL A 34 -0.95 1.15 1.63
N SER A 35 -1.44 1.49 0.46
CA SER A 35 -1.82 2.87 0.18
C SER A 35 -3.18 2.97 -0.47
N ALA A 36 -3.82 4.12 -0.24
CA ALA A 36 -5.03 4.52 -0.95
C ALA A 36 -4.92 6.02 -1.23
N HIS A 37 -5.72 6.51 -2.17
CA HIS A 37 -5.71 7.95 -2.46
C HIS A 37 -6.54 8.71 -1.42
N SER A 38 -7.83 8.42 -1.33
CA SER A 38 -8.75 9.16 -0.45
C SER A 38 -9.79 8.29 0.26
N SER A 39 -9.85 7.01 -0.04
CA SER A 39 -10.89 6.11 0.50
C SER A 39 -10.58 5.68 1.93
N VAL A 40 -10.82 6.58 2.89
CA VAL A 40 -10.47 6.38 4.29
C VAL A 40 -11.13 5.14 4.89
N ASP A 41 -12.44 5.01 4.73
CA ASP A 41 -13.18 3.90 5.35
C ASP A 41 -12.71 2.53 4.87
N LYS A 42 -12.48 2.41 3.56
CA LYS A 42 -11.99 1.16 2.99
C LYS A 42 -10.59 0.85 3.48
N LEU A 43 -9.75 1.87 3.58
CA LEU A 43 -8.37 1.69 4.04
C LEU A 43 -8.34 1.25 5.50
N VAL A 44 -9.19 1.83 6.34
CA VAL A 44 -9.29 1.42 7.75
C VAL A 44 -9.67 -0.05 7.87
N GLY A 45 -10.62 -0.51 7.05
CA GLY A 45 -11.00 -1.92 7.03
C GLY A 45 -9.84 -2.84 6.67
N ILE A 46 -9.01 -2.42 5.72
CA ILE A 46 -7.83 -3.18 5.31
C ILE A 46 -6.81 -3.23 6.46
N ILE A 47 -6.60 -2.10 7.13
CA ILE A 47 -5.67 -2.03 8.27
C ILE A 47 -6.08 -3.00 9.38
N GLU A 48 -7.37 -3.03 9.71
CA GLU A 48 -7.87 -3.91 10.75
C GLU A 48 -7.70 -5.40 10.40
N ARG A 49 -7.87 -5.72 9.13
CA ARG A 49 -7.85 -7.10 8.67
C ARG A 49 -6.44 -7.63 8.41
N PHE A 50 -5.57 -6.82 7.79
CA PHE A 50 -4.26 -7.25 7.33
C PHE A 50 -3.10 -6.76 8.19
N ARG A 51 -3.32 -5.75 9.01
CA ARG A 51 -2.33 -5.20 9.94
C ARG A 51 -0.99 -4.85 9.29
N PRO A 52 -0.99 -4.00 8.24
CA PRO A 52 0.25 -3.58 7.60
C PRO A 52 1.09 -2.74 8.56
N LYS A 53 2.39 -2.68 8.33
CA LYS A 53 3.27 -1.84 9.14
C LYS A 53 3.29 -0.39 8.70
N HIS A 54 3.05 -0.14 7.43
CA HIS A 54 3.07 1.22 6.89
C HIS A 54 1.80 1.48 6.10
N VAL A 55 1.16 2.59 6.41
CA VAL A 55 -0.08 3.00 5.75
C VAL A 55 0.14 4.38 5.14
N ILE A 56 -0.28 4.56 3.90
CA ILE A 56 -0.11 5.82 3.19
C ILE A 56 -1.44 6.24 2.59
N LEU A 57 -1.83 7.48 2.85
CA LEU A 57 -2.98 8.10 2.22
C LEU A 57 -2.45 9.27 1.40
N SER A 58 -2.55 9.18 0.07
CA SER A 58 -1.90 10.18 -0.78
C SER A 58 -2.62 11.52 -0.82
N ASP A 59 -3.93 11.54 -0.56
CA ASP A 59 -4.69 12.77 -0.49
C ASP A 59 -4.59 13.37 0.91
N GLN A 60 -3.73 14.37 1.07
CA GLN A 60 -3.49 15.01 2.37
C GLN A 60 -4.71 15.73 2.92
N SER A 61 -5.68 16.07 2.08
CA SER A 61 -6.89 16.74 2.55
C SER A 61 -7.75 15.83 3.44
N GLU A 62 -7.53 14.52 3.36
CA GLU A 62 -8.25 13.54 4.18
C GLU A 62 -7.46 13.13 5.43
N ALA A 63 -6.36 13.80 5.75
CA ALA A 63 -5.49 13.41 6.86
C ALA A 63 -6.22 13.38 8.20
N THR A 64 -7.01 14.41 8.50
CA THR A 64 -7.73 14.49 9.77
C THR A 64 -8.70 13.34 9.93
N ALA A 65 -9.48 13.05 8.89
CA ALA A 65 -10.42 11.94 8.92
C ALA A 65 -9.71 10.60 9.11
N MET A 66 -8.57 10.42 8.45
CA MET A 66 -7.79 9.20 8.58
C MET A 66 -7.26 9.01 9.99
N ILE A 67 -6.68 10.05 10.57
CA ILE A 67 -6.15 9.99 11.93
C ILE A 67 -7.25 9.64 12.93
N GLU A 68 -8.41 10.26 12.79
CA GLU A 68 -9.53 10.02 13.69
C GLU A 68 -10.07 8.60 13.63
N LYS A 69 -9.98 7.96 12.44
CA LYS A 69 -10.54 6.63 12.21
C LYS A 69 -9.54 5.50 12.35
N MET A 70 -8.28 5.80 12.63
CA MET A 70 -7.27 4.75 12.78
C MET A 70 -7.62 3.80 13.91
N PRO A 71 -7.49 2.47 13.66
CA PRO A 71 -7.72 1.50 14.74
C PRO A 71 -6.75 1.71 15.89
N GLY A 72 -7.25 1.60 17.12
CA GLY A 72 -6.41 1.75 18.30
C GLY A 72 -5.31 0.70 18.43
N SER A 73 -5.50 -0.44 17.76
CA SER A 73 -4.51 -1.51 17.76
C SER A 73 -3.37 -1.28 16.76
N PHE A 74 -3.48 -0.29 15.88
CA PHE A 74 -2.45 -0.02 14.90
C PHE A 74 -1.21 0.58 15.58
N ASN A 75 -0.06 -0.02 15.35
CA ASN A 75 1.20 0.45 15.92
C ASN A 75 2.28 0.68 14.87
N GLY A 76 1.90 0.81 13.61
CA GLY A 76 2.83 1.08 12.53
C GLY A 76 2.97 2.57 12.23
N SER A 77 3.36 2.90 11.01
CA SER A 77 3.51 4.29 10.57
C SER A 77 2.38 4.68 9.62
N LEU A 78 1.92 5.91 9.77
CA LEU A 78 0.93 6.52 8.90
C LEU A 78 1.57 7.73 8.25
N ALA A 79 1.54 7.79 6.94
CA ALA A 79 2.11 8.90 6.19
C ALA A 79 1.13 9.40 5.14
N PHE A 80 1.37 10.61 4.66
CA PHE A 80 0.48 11.27 3.71
C PHE A 80 1.28 11.83 2.54
N GLY A 81 0.65 11.88 1.37
CA GLY A 81 1.25 12.47 0.20
C GLY A 81 1.98 11.46 -0.69
N GLU A 82 2.25 11.89 -1.92
CA GLU A 82 2.87 11.01 -2.90
C GLU A 82 4.33 10.68 -2.63
N SER A 83 5.05 11.59 -1.96
CA SER A 83 6.45 11.32 -1.62
C SER A 83 6.59 10.12 -0.68
N ALA A 84 5.59 9.88 0.16
CA ALA A 84 5.60 8.73 1.05
C ALA A 84 5.53 7.41 0.27
N LEU A 85 4.85 7.39 -0.88
CA LEU A 85 4.81 6.22 -1.76
C LEU A 85 6.19 5.88 -2.28
N THR A 86 6.93 6.90 -2.69
CA THR A 86 8.29 6.73 -3.22
C THR A 86 9.21 6.14 -2.17
N GLU A 87 9.16 6.67 -0.96
CA GLU A 87 9.96 6.15 0.15
C GLU A 87 9.60 4.71 0.49
N ALA A 88 8.31 4.41 0.56
CA ALA A 88 7.85 3.06 0.90
C ALA A 88 8.23 2.05 -0.17
N ALA A 89 8.24 2.45 -1.44
CA ALA A 89 8.59 1.56 -2.54
C ALA A 89 10.02 1.05 -2.45
N SER A 90 10.89 1.77 -1.78
CA SER A 90 12.31 1.39 -1.62
C SER A 90 12.64 0.80 -0.26
N ALA A 91 11.67 0.62 0.62
CA ALA A 91 11.92 0.11 1.97
C ALA A 91 12.47 -1.32 1.93
N SER A 92 13.39 -1.62 2.84
CA SER A 92 14.09 -2.91 2.84
C SER A 92 13.18 -4.11 3.10
N GLU A 93 12.08 -3.91 3.83
CA GLU A 93 11.13 -4.96 4.17
C GLU A 93 10.20 -5.30 3.01
N VAL A 94 10.20 -4.50 1.95
CA VAL A 94 9.35 -4.71 0.78
C VAL A 94 10.11 -5.53 -0.25
N ASP A 95 9.53 -6.66 -0.63
CA ASP A 95 10.11 -7.54 -1.66
C ASP A 95 9.42 -7.36 -3.00
N VAL A 96 8.12 -7.14 -2.98
CA VAL A 96 7.29 -7.00 -4.19
C VAL A 96 6.41 -5.76 -4.05
N VAL A 97 6.34 -4.99 -5.12
CA VAL A 97 5.42 -3.84 -5.19
C VAL A 97 4.32 -4.16 -6.21
N MET A 98 3.08 -4.12 -5.77
CA MET A 98 1.92 -4.20 -6.66
C MET A 98 1.45 -2.78 -6.91
N ALA A 99 1.70 -2.28 -8.12
CA ALA A 99 1.37 -0.91 -8.48
C ALA A 99 0.02 -0.88 -9.19
N ALA A 100 -1.01 -0.52 -8.44
CA ALA A 100 -2.39 -0.44 -8.94
C ALA A 100 -2.89 1.01 -8.99
N ILE A 101 -1.98 1.96 -9.02
CA ILE A 101 -2.29 3.39 -9.14
C ILE A 101 -2.24 3.78 -10.61
N VAL A 102 -3.25 4.51 -11.07
CA VAL A 102 -3.27 5.00 -12.45
C VAL A 102 -2.63 6.38 -12.53
N GLY A 103 -2.07 6.71 -13.69
CA GLY A 103 -1.53 8.03 -13.99
C GLY A 103 -0.10 8.24 -13.52
N GLY A 104 0.31 9.52 -13.47
CA GLY A 104 1.68 9.91 -13.20
C GLY A 104 2.19 9.55 -11.82
N ALA A 105 1.31 9.56 -10.81
CA ALA A 105 1.71 9.20 -9.44
C ALA A 105 2.17 7.74 -9.37
N GLY A 106 1.52 6.87 -10.13
CA GLY A 106 1.92 5.47 -10.19
C GLY A 106 3.29 5.29 -10.84
N LEU A 107 3.61 6.12 -11.83
CA LEU A 107 4.88 6.03 -12.53
C LEU A 107 6.06 6.34 -11.60
N VAL A 108 5.94 7.38 -10.78
CA VAL A 108 7.03 7.78 -9.89
C VAL A 108 7.34 6.70 -8.87
N SER A 109 6.31 6.15 -8.22
CA SER A 109 6.51 5.09 -7.22
C SER A 109 7.02 3.80 -7.87
N THR A 110 6.55 3.47 -9.06
CA THR A 110 7.03 2.31 -9.81
C THR A 110 8.51 2.44 -10.15
N TYR A 111 8.92 3.63 -10.59
CA TYR A 111 10.33 3.87 -10.90
C TYR A 111 11.20 3.70 -9.65
N ALA A 112 10.75 4.25 -8.51
CA ALA A 112 11.50 4.13 -7.27
C ALA A 112 11.67 2.67 -6.85
N ALA A 113 10.64 1.86 -7.01
CA ALA A 113 10.70 0.44 -6.69
C ALA A 113 11.68 -0.29 -7.59
N VAL A 114 11.64 -0.02 -8.90
CA VAL A 114 12.56 -0.64 -9.86
C VAL A 114 14.00 -0.23 -9.54
N ALA A 115 14.23 1.04 -9.26
CA ALA A 115 15.56 1.54 -8.92
C ALA A 115 16.11 0.90 -7.65
N ALA A 116 15.23 0.51 -6.73
CA ALA A 116 15.62 -0.15 -5.48
C ALA A 116 15.76 -1.67 -5.63
N GLY A 117 15.59 -2.20 -6.84
CA GLY A 117 15.74 -3.63 -7.10
C GLY A 117 14.55 -4.48 -6.70
N LYS A 118 13.38 -3.88 -6.51
CA LYS A 118 12.17 -4.62 -6.13
C LYS A 118 11.54 -5.27 -7.35
N ARG A 119 10.83 -6.37 -7.11
CA ARG A 119 9.96 -6.95 -8.13
C ARG A 119 8.69 -6.12 -8.18
N VAL A 120 8.32 -5.66 -9.36
CA VAL A 120 7.16 -4.79 -9.52
C VAL A 120 6.14 -5.45 -10.44
N CYS A 121 4.89 -5.49 -9.97
CA CYS A 121 3.76 -5.93 -10.76
C CYS A 121 2.91 -4.70 -11.07
N VAL A 122 2.78 -4.37 -12.33
CA VAL A 122 2.02 -3.20 -12.77
C VAL A 122 0.65 -3.64 -13.25
N ALA A 123 -0.38 -3.05 -12.66
CA ALA A 123 -1.76 -3.40 -12.97
C ALA A 123 -2.46 -2.36 -13.86
N ASN A 124 -1.72 -1.37 -14.34
CA ASN A 124 -2.27 -0.33 -15.20
C ASN A 124 -2.27 -0.80 -16.66
N LYS A 125 -3.40 -0.60 -17.32
CA LYS A 125 -3.56 -1.01 -18.73
C LYS A 125 -3.12 0.07 -19.72
N GLU A 126 -2.86 1.24 -19.26
CA GLU A 126 -2.63 2.41 -20.13
C GLU A 126 -1.16 2.75 -20.30
#